data_7aa2abab9f367da631f8777570fe52d7
#
_entry.id   7aa2abab9f367da631f8777570fe52d7
#
_cell.length_a   1.000
_cell.length_b   1.000
_cell.length_c   1.000
_cell.angle_alpha   90.00
_cell.angle_beta   90.00
_cell.angle_gamma   90.00
#
_symmetry.space_group_name_H-M   'P 1'
#
loop_
_entity.id
_entity.type
_entity.pdbx_description
1 polymer ?
#
loop_
_entity_poly.entity_id
_entity_poly.type
_entity_poly.pdbx_seq_one_letter_code
_entity_poly.pdbx_strand_id
1 'polypeptide(L)'
;MKNNFVIFLISILFLCITDKKLRSEDIISLIGVWKGVNKSYSTEKGYRIWEKKITIFEQNKRIFKGNFKYADGEKNFLGTIRSNNKNFYWVSPESKGYIHGEILNKNTIEVCYIEAYEGAAVGCSILKRINK
;
A
#
# COMPACT_ATOMS: atom_id res chain seq x y z
N MET A 1 54.22 20.91 23.24
CA MET A 1 52.94 21.56 22.95
C MET A 1 52.28 21.20 21.63
N LYS A 2 52.92 20.46 20.71
CA LYS A 2 52.32 20.09 19.39
C LYS A 2 51.38 18.87 19.42
N ASN A 3 51.50 17.95 20.37
CA ASN A 3 50.72 16.73 20.42
C ASN A 3 49.26 16.91 20.93
N ASN A 4 49.02 17.89 21.79
CA ASN A 4 47.68 18.07 22.34
C ASN A 4 46.67 18.67 21.35
N PHE A 5 47.16 19.40 20.34
CA PHE A 5 46.31 20.03 19.32
C PHE A 5 45.79 18.99 18.31
N VAL A 6 46.62 17.99 17.99
CA VAL A 6 46.22 16.91 17.07
C VAL A 6 45.18 15.99 17.72
N ILE A 7 45.31 15.68 19.00
CA ILE A 7 44.31 14.86 19.73
C ILE A 7 42.98 15.56 19.84
N PHE A 8 42.98 16.89 20.00
CA PHE A 8 41.76 17.68 20.08
C PHE A 8 40.99 17.72 18.72
N LEU A 9 41.72 17.80 17.60
CA LEU A 9 41.16 17.78 16.25
C LEU A 9 40.58 16.40 15.90
N ILE A 10 41.19 15.30 16.32
CA ILE A 10 40.68 13.95 16.08
C ILE A 10 39.41 13.71 16.92
N SER A 11 39.36 14.26 18.14
CA SER A 11 38.16 14.13 19.01
C SER A 11 36.93 14.88 18.44
N ILE A 12 37.15 16.03 17.79
CA ILE A 12 36.06 16.80 17.14
C ILE A 12 35.56 16.08 15.87
N LEU A 13 36.46 15.43 15.12
CA LEU A 13 36.08 14.68 13.93
C LEU A 13 35.23 13.44 14.25
N PHE A 14 35.44 12.82 15.41
CA PHE A 14 34.67 11.65 15.86
C PHE A 14 33.26 12.02 16.36
N LEU A 15 33.02 13.26 16.79
CA LEU A 15 31.73 13.75 17.23
C LEU A 15 30.78 14.11 16.08
N CYS A 16 31.29 14.25 14.85
CA CYS A 16 30.47 14.54 13.68
C CYS A 16 29.91 13.29 12.96
N ILE A 17 30.21 12.07 13.45
CA ILE A 17 29.78 10.81 12.79
C ILE A 17 28.52 10.23 13.47
N THR A 18 28.00 10.88 14.50
CA THR A 18 26.82 10.38 15.20
C THR A 18 25.56 11.11 14.76
N ASP A 19 24.60 10.31 14.33
CA ASP A 19 23.18 10.59 14.11
C ASP A 19 22.75 10.89 12.67
N LYS A 20 23.12 10.03 11.72
CA LYS A 20 22.09 9.56 10.83
C LYS A 20 21.24 8.55 11.62
N LYS A 21 20.42 9.07 12.55
CA LYS A 21 19.26 8.35 13.08
C LYS A 21 18.51 7.88 11.83
N LEU A 22 18.53 6.57 11.56
CA LEU A 22 17.66 5.99 10.54
C LEU A 22 16.26 6.46 10.93
N ARG A 23 15.76 7.50 10.27
CA ARG A 23 14.37 7.89 10.38
C ARG A 23 13.61 6.65 9.95
N SER A 24 12.97 6.00 10.90
CA SER A 24 11.96 4.99 10.59
C SER A 24 11.02 5.67 9.63
N GLU A 25 11.07 5.28 8.36
CA GLU A 25 10.15 5.82 7.36
C GLU A 25 8.74 5.56 7.88
N ASP A 26 7.99 6.63 8.15
CA ASP A 26 6.64 6.54 8.65
C ASP A 26 5.77 5.86 7.61
N ILE A 27 5.44 4.60 7.87
CA ILE A 27 4.59 3.80 7.00
C ILE A 27 3.18 4.38 7.09
N ILE A 28 2.64 4.78 5.96
CA ILE A 28 1.27 5.32 5.89
C ILE A 28 0.28 4.25 6.36
N SER A 29 -0.61 4.65 7.29
CA SER A 29 -1.73 3.80 7.67
C SER A 29 -2.78 3.76 6.57
N LEU A 30 -3.08 2.55 6.12
CA LEU A 30 -4.17 2.27 5.18
C LEU A 30 -5.49 1.93 5.88
N ILE A 31 -5.51 1.81 7.21
CA ILE A 31 -6.73 1.49 7.97
C ILE A 31 -7.84 2.50 7.64
N GLY A 32 -9.04 1.99 7.34
CA GLY A 32 -10.21 2.79 7.06
C GLY A 32 -11.08 2.22 5.96
N VAL A 33 -12.13 2.94 5.63
CA VAL A 33 -13.06 2.61 4.56
C VAL A 33 -12.74 3.47 3.33
N TRP A 34 -12.67 2.82 2.18
CA TRP A 34 -12.27 3.42 0.92
C TRP A 34 -13.34 3.16 -0.14
N LYS A 35 -13.73 4.18 -0.88
CA LYS A 35 -14.73 4.10 -1.94
C LYS A 35 -14.28 4.79 -3.21
N GLY A 36 -14.74 4.27 -4.33
CA GLY A 36 -14.56 4.86 -5.65
C GLY A 36 -15.22 4.07 -6.75
N VAL A 37 -15.05 4.54 -7.96
CA VAL A 37 -15.59 3.90 -9.15
C VAL A 37 -14.56 2.96 -9.75
N ASN A 38 -14.95 1.72 -9.96
CA ASN A 38 -14.16 0.73 -10.68
C ASN A 38 -14.55 0.71 -12.15
N LYS A 39 -13.55 0.75 -13.01
CA LYS A 39 -13.68 0.51 -14.45
C LYS A 39 -13.00 -0.81 -14.76
N SER A 40 -13.71 -1.72 -15.37
CA SER A 40 -13.23 -3.08 -15.62
C SER A 40 -13.62 -3.61 -16.98
N TYR A 41 -12.86 -4.57 -17.45
CA TYR A 41 -13.15 -5.38 -18.62
C TYR A 41 -12.95 -6.85 -18.27
N SER A 42 -13.86 -7.71 -18.69
CA SER A 42 -13.70 -9.16 -18.62
C SER A 42 -14.12 -9.81 -19.94
N THR A 43 -13.58 -11.01 -20.21
CA THR A 43 -13.94 -11.78 -21.40
C THR A 43 -15.41 -12.18 -21.43
N GLU A 44 -16.01 -12.42 -20.25
CA GLU A 44 -17.41 -12.86 -20.14
C GLU A 44 -18.42 -11.70 -20.17
N LYS A 45 -18.07 -10.55 -19.54
CA LYS A 45 -19.05 -9.47 -19.25
C LYS A 45 -18.73 -8.16 -19.97
N GLY A 46 -17.62 -8.10 -20.73
CA GLY A 46 -17.18 -6.89 -21.40
C GLY A 46 -16.83 -5.74 -20.44
N TYR A 47 -16.99 -4.51 -20.92
CA TYR A 47 -16.69 -3.31 -20.14
C TYR A 47 -17.80 -3.01 -19.13
N ARG A 48 -17.41 -2.73 -17.87
CA ARG A 48 -18.34 -2.41 -16.77
C ARG A 48 -17.81 -1.30 -15.90
N ILE A 49 -18.73 -0.50 -15.35
CA ILE A 49 -18.48 0.53 -14.34
C ILE A 49 -19.32 0.21 -13.13
N TRP A 50 -18.70 0.20 -11.94
CA TRP A 50 -19.43 -0.07 -10.69
C TRP A 50 -18.72 0.56 -9.48
N GLU A 51 -19.47 0.82 -8.39
CA GLU A 51 -18.93 1.33 -7.15
C GLU A 51 -18.12 0.25 -6.41
N LYS A 52 -16.88 0.54 -6.07
CA LYS A 52 -16.02 -0.32 -5.28
C LYS A 52 -15.88 0.23 -3.86
N LYS A 53 -16.09 -0.62 -2.89
CA LYS A 53 -15.86 -0.33 -1.47
C LYS A 53 -14.94 -1.37 -0.87
N ILE A 54 -13.90 -0.91 -0.18
CA ILE A 54 -13.00 -1.77 0.61
C ILE A 54 -12.90 -1.23 2.03
N THR A 55 -12.64 -2.13 2.98
CA THR A 55 -12.36 -1.80 4.37
C THR A 55 -11.05 -2.45 4.76
N ILE A 56 -10.07 -1.66 5.18
CA ILE A 56 -8.83 -2.15 5.79
C ILE A 56 -9.02 -1.95 7.30
N PHE A 57 -9.08 -3.04 8.05
CA PHE A 57 -9.42 -3.02 9.47
C PHE A 57 -8.24 -3.35 10.39
N GLU A 58 -7.14 -3.87 9.85
CA GLU A 58 -5.94 -4.21 10.60
C GLU A 58 -4.70 -3.87 9.78
N GLN A 59 -3.70 -3.28 10.42
CA GLN A 59 -2.37 -3.07 9.85
C GLN A 59 -1.31 -3.19 10.92
N ASN A 60 -0.32 -4.04 10.69
CA ASN A 60 0.89 -4.15 11.49
C ASN A 60 2.09 -3.83 10.60
N LYS A 61 2.67 -2.64 10.78
CA LYS A 61 3.72 -2.11 9.90
C LYS A 61 3.28 -2.16 8.44
N ARG A 62 3.93 -2.99 7.61
CA ARG A 62 3.68 -3.13 6.17
C ARG A 62 2.59 -4.14 5.82
N ILE A 63 2.19 -4.97 6.76
CA ILE A 63 1.19 -6.02 6.52
C ILE A 63 -0.18 -5.53 6.96
N PHE A 64 -1.20 -5.75 6.13
CA PHE A 64 -2.55 -5.32 6.41
C PHE A 64 -3.58 -6.37 6.01
N LYS A 65 -4.75 -6.28 6.61
CA LYS A 65 -5.92 -7.12 6.32
C LYS A 65 -7.13 -6.25 6.06
N GLY A 66 -7.99 -6.75 5.21
CA GLY A 66 -9.23 -6.06 4.88
C GLY A 66 -10.24 -6.95 4.21
N ASN A 67 -11.34 -6.34 3.82
CA ASN A 67 -12.36 -6.97 2.99
C ASN A 67 -12.81 -6.01 1.86
N PHE A 68 -13.37 -6.56 0.82
CA PHE A 68 -14.05 -5.80 -0.20
C PHE A 68 -15.42 -6.38 -0.49
N LYS A 69 -16.38 -5.49 -0.71
CA LYS A 69 -17.74 -5.84 -1.12
C LYS A 69 -17.89 -5.69 -2.63
N TYR A 70 -18.55 -6.66 -3.23
CA TYR A 70 -18.95 -6.69 -4.63
C TYR A 70 -20.43 -7.10 -4.72
N ALA A 71 -21.01 -7.10 -5.91
CA ALA A 71 -22.45 -7.33 -6.08
C ALA A 71 -22.96 -8.63 -5.41
N ASP A 72 -22.15 -9.69 -5.45
CA ASP A 72 -22.55 -11.03 -5.06
C ASP A 72 -21.98 -11.50 -3.72
N GLY A 73 -21.34 -10.59 -2.95
CA GLY A 73 -20.79 -10.96 -1.64
C GLY A 73 -19.63 -10.09 -1.13
N GLU A 74 -18.86 -10.67 -0.25
CA GLU A 74 -17.70 -10.04 0.41
C GLU A 74 -16.53 -11.02 0.42
N LYS A 75 -15.32 -10.53 0.17
CA LYS A 75 -14.08 -11.32 0.25
C LYS A 75 -13.07 -10.64 1.17
N ASN A 76 -12.41 -11.43 1.99
CA ASN A 76 -11.27 -10.98 2.77
C ASN A 76 -10.02 -10.97 1.91
N PHE A 77 -9.05 -10.12 2.28
CA PHE A 77 -7.75 -10.08 1.66
C PHE A 77 -6.61 -9.84 2.67
N LEU A 78 -5.43 -10.26 2.28
CA LEU A 78 -4.17 -9.99 2.97
C LEU A 78 -3.27 -9.19 2.04
N GLY A 79 -2.64 -8.14 2.57
CA GLY A 79 -1.82 -7.26 1.76
C GLY A 79 -0.50 -6.87 2.41
N THR A 80 0.39 -6.34 1.59
CA THR A 80 1.69 -5.83 2.02
C THR A 80 2.07 -4.56 1.27
N ILE A 81 2.57 -3.56 2.01
CA ILE A 81 3.16 -2.33 1.47
C ILE A 81 4.62 -2.62 1.13
N ARG A 82 5.05 -2.26 -0.07
CA ARG A 82 6.44 -2.42 -0.50
C ARG A 82 7.40 -1.50 0.27
N SER A 83 8.70 -1.80 0.16
CA SER A 83 9.78 -1.04 0.82
C SER A 83 9.83 0.44 0.42
N ASN A 84 9.30 0.79 -0.75
CA ASN A 84 9.21 2.18 -1.21
C ASN A 84 8.08 3.00 -0.53
N ASN A 85 7.30 2.43 0.40
CA ASN A 85 6.16 3.04 1.10
C ASN A 85 5.07 3.63 0.18
N LYS A 86 5.09 3.29 -1.09
CA LYS A 86 4.20 3.83 -2.12
C LYS A 86 3.32 2.76 -2.77
N ASN A 87 3.91 1.62 -3.08
CA ASN A 87 3.19 0.53 -3.72
C ASN A 87 2.80 -0.55 -2.72
N PHE A 88 1.69 -1.22 -2.98
CA PHE A 88 1.23 -2.35 -2.21
C PHE A 88 0.60 -3.43 -3.09
N TYR A 89 0.50 -4.62 -2.54
CA TYR A 89 -0.20 -5.75 -3.14
C TYR A 89 -1.14 -6.36 -2.14
N TRP A 90 -2.22 -6.96 -2.63
CA TRP A 90 -2.99 -7.90 -1.83
C TRP A 90 -3.51 -9.07 -2.65
N VAL A 91 -3.84 -10.14 -1.95
CA VAL A 91 -4.45 -11.35 -2.48
C VAL A 91 -5.67 -11.70 -1.65
N SER A 92 -6.67 -12.30 -2.28
CA SER A 92 -7.83 -12.87 -1.62
C SER A 92 -7.75 -14.39 -1.72
N PRO A 93 -8.08 -15.16 -0.66
CA PRO A 93 -7.89 -16.61 -0.63
C PRO A 93 -8.50 -17.37 -1.81
N GLU A 94 -9.61 -16.91 -2.32
CA GLU A 94 -10.34 -17.59 -3.42
C GLU A 94 -10.16 -16.89 -4.78
N SER A 95 -9.23 -15.96 -4.88
CA SER A 95 -9.00 -15.19 -6.11
C SER A 95 -7.94 -15.86 -6.98
N LYS A 96 -8.20 -15.91 -8.28
CA LYS A 96 -7.25 -16.38 -9.30
C LYS A 96 -6.31 -15.26 -9.79
N GLY A 97 -6.29 -14.14 -9.09
CA GLY A 97 -5.49 -12.98 -9.42
C GLY A 97 -5.00 -12.26 -8.18
N TYR A 98 -4.40 -11.11 -8.39
CA TYR A 98 -3.89 -10.24 -7.33
C TYR A 98 -4.23 -8.78 -7.63
N ILE A 99 -4.13 -7.98 -6.58
CA ILE A 99 -4.27 -6.53 -6.66
C ILE A 99 -2.88 -5.90 -6.57
N HIS A 100 -2.62 -4.98 -7.48
CA HIS A 100 -1.57 -3.99 -7.37
C HIS A 100 -2.18 -2.65 -6.99
N GLY A 101 -1.61 -1.98 -6.00
CA GLY A 101 -2.06 -0.65 -5.59
C GLY A 101 -0.92 0.34 -5.43
N GLU A 102 -1.29 1.62 -5.52
CA GLU A 102 -0.41 2.75 -5.27
C GLU A 102 -1.05 3.71 -4.26
N ILE A 103 -0.27 4.16 -3.29
CA ILE A 103 -0.65 5.19 -2.32
C ILE A 103 -0.35 6.54 -2.96
N LEU A 104 -1.38 7.22 -3.46
CA LEU A 104 -1.26 8.53 -4.09
C LEU A 104 -1.09 9.63 -3.04
N ASN A 105 -1.79 9.50 -1.91
CA ASN A 105 -1.65 10.32 -0.71
C ASN A 105 -2.37 9.64 0.48
N LYS A 106 -2.36 10.28 1.66
CA LYS A 106 -2.98 9.71 2.88
C LYS A 106 -4.47 9.37 2.76
N ASN A 107 -5.18 9.96 1.80
CA ASN A 107 -6.63 9.79 1.62
C ASN A 107 -7.02 9.28 0.24
N THR A 108 -6.06 8.92 -0.60
CA THR A 108 -6.31 8.46 -1.98
C THR A 108 -5.35 7.32 -2.33
N ILE A 109 -5.91 6.24 -2.80
CA ILE A 109 -5.17 5.09 -3.33
C ILE A 109 -5.70 4.72 -4.71
N GLU A 110 -4.83 4.22 -5.57
CA GLU A 110 -5.23 3.51 -6.77
C GLU A 110 -5.14 2.01 -6.52
N VAL A 111 -6.09 1.24 -7.05
CA VAL A 111 -6.12 -0.21 -6.98
C VAL A 111 -6.50 -0.81 -8.32
N CYS A 112 -5.62 -1.63 -8.85
CA CYS A 112 -5.85 -2.38 -10.08
C CYS A 112 -5.82 -3.87 -9.81
N TYR A 113 -6.78 -4.63 -10.31
CA TYR A 113 -6.77 -6.09 -10.25
C TYR A 113 -6.51 -6.71 -11.62
N ILE A 114 -5.86 -7.85 -11.58
CA ILE A 114 -5.53 -8.66 -12.76
C ILE A 114 -5.86 -10.10 -12.39
N GLU A 115 -6.75 -10.71 -13.14
CA GLU A 115 -7.14 -12.12 -13.01
C GLU A 115 -6.88 -12.84 -14.33
N ALA A 116 -6.10 -13.92 -14.27
CA ALA A 116 -5.68 -14.70 -15.43
C ALA A 116 -6.27 -16.12 -15.33
N TYR A 117 -7.41 -16.35 -15.93
CA TYR A 117 -8.08 -17.65 -16.09
C TYR A 117 -9.04 -17.58 -17.29
N GLU A 118 -9.88 -18.57 -17.53
CA GLU A 118 -10.82 -18.59 -18.69
C GLU A 118 -11.68 -17.34 -18.79
N GLY A 119 -12.14 -16.82 -17.64
CA GLY A 119 -12.86 -15.54 -17.56
C GLY A 119 -11.97 -14.33 -17.26
N ALA A 120 -10.80 -14.22 -17.87
CA ALA A 120 -9.81 -13.18 -17.60
C ALA A 120 -10.44 -11.79 -17.41
N ALA A 121 -10.01 -11.09 -16.37
CA ALA A 121 -10.56 -9.78 -16.00
C ALA A 121 -9.47 -8.82 -15.51
N VAL A 122 -9.64 -7.56 -15.88
CA VAL A 122 -8.79 -6.47 -15.41
C VAL A 122 -9.65 -5.27 -15.01
N GLY A 123 -9.18 -4.47 -14.07
CA GLY A 123 -9.87 -3.24 -13.72
C GLY A 123 -9.10 -2.41 -12.73
N CYS A 124 -9.31 -1.09 -12.78
CA CYS A 124 -8.69 -0.12 -11.89
C CYS A 124 -9.73 0.80 -11.24
N SER A 125 -9.42 1.25 -10.03
CA SER A 125 -10.22 2.19 -9.26
C SER A 125 -9.32 3.19 -8.56
N ILE A 126 -9.68 4.47 -8.58
CA ILE A 126 -9.15 5.44 -7.63
C ILE A 126 -10.13 5.50 -6.47
N LEU A 127 -9.65 5.15 -5.28
CA LEU A 127 -10.44 5.08 -4.07
C LEU A 127 -10.06 6.23 -3.13
N LYS A 128 -11.06 6.88 -2.58
CA LYS A 128 -10.92 7.91 -1.54
C LYS A 128 -11.33 7.35 -0.19
N ARG A 129 -10.61 7.71 0.85
CA ARG A 129 -10.96 7.37 2.23
C ARG A 129 -12.23 8.11 2.62
N ILE A 130 -13.23 7.36 3.07
CA ILE A 130 -14.48 7.88 3.60
C ILE A 130 -14.55 7.54 5.09
N ASN A 131 -14.20 8.43 5.95
CA ASN A 131 -14.14 8.29 7.41
C ASN A 131 -12.95 7.46 7.95
N LYS A 132 -12.41 8.00 9.02
CA LYS A 132 -11.57 7.28 9.96
C LYS A 132 -12.44 6.48 10.93
#